data_8e5a9fae4f2e7c532db5f21eb40486b8
#
_entry.id   8e5a9fae4f2e7c532db5f21eb40486b8
#
_cell.length_a   1.000
_cell.length_b   1.000
_cell.length_c   1.000
_cell.angle_alpha   90.00
_cell.angle_beta   90.00
_cell.angle_gamma   90.00
#
_symmetry.space_group_name_H-M   'P 1'
#
loop_
_entity.id
_entity.type
_entity.pdbx_description
1 polymer ?
#
loop_
_entity_poly.entity_id
_entity_poly.type
_entity_poly.pdbx_seq_one_letter_code
_entity_poly.pdbx_strand_id
1 'polypeptide(L)'
;MLSLLLSILLLGLWSNAEPGTLVVFVLLLSHKRPVRNAIAFVAGWMTSLATVFAISFFVVRGSNPIHESADQAWLHWAEIGLSALLIPVAIHEWRRRSADRPDEPAKTSRWASHLGPRTAFLAGIFEEPWTVTAAVALIVLRAKPTALETLLAFVVFAVASTASVAITFIAFKRNPERAEELLRRVESSIEKHGPPVFAVLAAVFAVGFAADGIYGLVQG
;
A
#
# COMPACT_ATOMS: atom_id res chain seq x y z
N MET A 1 -11.42 -6.11 17.88
CA MET A 1 -11.46 -6.77 16.54
C MET A 1 -12.06 -5.88 15.46
N LEU A 2 -13.27 -5.33 15.62
CA LEU A 2 -13.89 -4.49 14.57
C LEU A 2 -13.07 -3.24 14.24
N SER A 3 -12.55 -2.52 15.22
CA SER A 3 -11.68 -1.35 15.03
C SER A 3 -10.38 -1.69 14.29
N LEU A 4 -9.77 -2.83 14.63
CA LEU A 4 -8.58 -3.35 13.95
C LEU A 4 -8.87 -3.60 12.47
N LEU A 5 -9.93 -4.35 12.16
CA LEU A 5 -10.31 -4.65 10.78
C LEU A 5 -10.67 -3.40 9.99
N LEU A 6 -11.30 -2.41 10.62
CA LEU A 6 -11.61 -1.13 9.98
C LEU A 6 -10.35 -0.34 9.64
N SER A 7 -9.39 -0.26 10.56
CA SER A 7 -8.09 0.40 10.30
C SER A 7 -7.32 -0.28 9.16
N ILE A 8 -7.31 -1.62 9.14
CA ILE A 8 -6.67 -2.42 8.10
C ILE A 8 -7.36 -2.21 6.75
N LEU A 9 -8.68 -2.18 6.73
CA LEU A 9 -9.47 -1.93 5.53
C LEU A 9 -9.18 -0.53 4.97
N LEU A 10 -9.15 0.49 5.82
CA LEU A 10 -8.85 1.87 5.40
C LEU A 10 -7.43 1.99 4.84
N LEU A 11 -6.44 1.36 5.47
CA LEU A 11 -5.07 1.33 4.95
C LEU A 11 -4.96 0.53 3.64
N GLY A 12 -5.66 -0.58 3.52
CA GLY A 12 -5.73 -1.35 2.29
C GLY A 12 -6.40 -0.58 1.15
N LEU A 13 -7.47 0.16 1.44
CA LEU A 13 -8.09 1.05 0.46
C LEU A 13 -7.18 2.22 0.10
N TRP A 14 -6.43 2.75 1.05
CA TRP A 14 -5.43 3.77 0.76
C TRP A 14 -4.36 3.27 -0.21
N SER A 15 -3.82 2.05 -0.02
CA SER A 15 -2.81 1.49 -0.91
C SER A 15 -3.27 1.37 -2.37
N ASN A 16 -4.58 1.35 -2.62
CA ASN A 16 -5.14 1.33 -3.98
C ASN A 16 -5.14 2.68 -4.69
N ALA A 17 -4.94 3.76 -3.98
CA ALA A 17 -5.19 5.07 -4.53
C ALA A 17 -3.92 5.73 -5.07
N GLU A 18 -2.88 4.95 -5.29
CA GLU A 18 -1.66 5.40 -5.98
C GLU A 18 -1.90 5.36 -7.51
N PRO A 19 -2.01 6.53 -8.18
CA PRO A 19 -2.35 6.57 -9.60
C PRO A 19 -1.27 5.90 -10.47
N GLY A 20 0.00 5.92 -10.04
CA GLY A 20 1.11 5.26 -10.72
C GLY A 20 0.88 3.78 -10.95
N THR A 21 0.40 3.08 -9.94
CA THR A 21 0.10 1.64 -9.99
C THR A 21 -0.93 1.30 -11.05
N LEU A 22 -2.01 2.09 -11.14
CA LEU A 22 -3.05 1.89 -12.16
C LEU A 22 -2.52 2.14 -13.56
N VAL A 23 -1.72 3.18 -13.76
CA VAL A 23 -1.07 3.47 -15.05
C VAL A 23 -0.17 2.32 -15.48
N VAL A 24 0.70 1.85 -14.60
CA VAL A 24 1.59 0.70 -14.87
C VAL A 24 0.76 -0.54 -15.19
N PHE A 25 -0.28 -0.82 -14.42
CA PHE A 25 -1.14 -1.98 -14.63
C PHE A 25 -1.87 -1.93 -15.97
N VAL A 26 -2.40 -0.77 -16.37
CA VAL A 26 -3.05 -0.58 -17.68
C VAL A 26 -2.08 -0.78 -18.82
N LEU A 27 -0.87 -0.25 -18.73
CA LEU A 27 0.17 -0.49 -19.72
C LEU A 27 0.50 -1.97 -19.87
N LEU A 28 0.52 -2.72 -18.76
CA LEU A 28 0.70 -4.17 -18.77
C LEU A 28 -0.47 -4.91 -19.47
N LEU A 29 -1.70 -4.41 -19.30
CA LEU A 29 -2.89 -4.95 -19.96
C LEU A 29 -2.94 -4.63 -21.44
N SER A 30 -2.39 -3.51 -21.88
CA SER A 30 -2.36 -3.09 -23.30
C SER A 30 -1.33 -3.86 -24.12
N HIS A 31 -0.56 -4.79 -23.52
CA HIS A 31 0.49 -5.57 -24.19
C HIS A 31 0.03 -6.92 -24.73
N LYS A 32 0.90 -7.55 -25.57
CA LYS A 32 0.60 -8.81 -26.31
C LYS A 32 0.09 -10.00 -25.47
N ARG A 33 0.23 -9.96 -24.11
CA ARG A 33 -0.20 -11.04 -23.20
C ARG A 33 -0.85 -10.46 -21.94
N PRO A 34 -1.97 -9.72 -22.05
CA PRO A 34 -2.55 -8.95 -20.96
C PRO A 34 -2.84 -9.79 -19.71
N VAL A 35 -3.50 -10.93 -19.88
CA VAL A 35 -3.85 -11.81 -18.74
C VAL A 35 -2.62 -12.33 -18.01
N ARG A 36 -1.57 -12.72 -18.76
CA ARG A 36 -0.35 -13.25 -18.17
C ARG A 36 0.45 -12.17 -17.43
N ASN A 37 0.46 -10.97 -17.97
CA ASN A 37 1.10 -9.82 -17.33
C ASN A 37 0.34 -9.42 -16.06
N ALA A 38 -0.99 -9.37 -16.10
CA ALA A 38 -1.83 -9.09 -14.94
C ALA A 38 -1.60 -10.10 -13.80
N ILE A 39 -1.61 -11.40 -14.12
CA ILE A 39 -1.36 -12.44 -13.11
C ILE A 39 0.05 -12.29 -12.52
N ALA A 40 1.06 -12.03 -13.37
CA ALA A 40 2.43 -11.85 -12.91
C ALA A 40 2.57 -10.61 -12.01
N PHE A 41 1.91 -9.50 -12.34
CA PHE A 41 1.88 -8.30 -11.52
C PHE A 41 1.26 -8.55 -10.15
N VAL A 42 0.06 -9.16 -10.12
CA VAL A 42 -0.61 -9.50 -8.86
C VAL A 42 0.22 -10.49 -8.02
N ALA A 43 0.87 -11.46 -8.68
CA ALA A 43 1.77 -12.39 -7.97
C ALA A 43 2.97 -11.67 -7.35
N GLY A 44 3.58 -10.70 -8.07
CA GLY A 44 4.65 -9.86 -7.54
C GLY A 44 4.19 -9.02 -6.35
N TRP A 45 3.04 -8.36 -6.48
CA TRP A 45 2.41 -7.58 -5.42
C TRP A 45 2.15 -8.44 -4.17
N MET A 46 1.50 -9.59 -4.34
CA MET A 46 1.24 -10.52 -3.24
C MET A 46 2.51 -11.06 -2.58
N THR A 47 3.55 -11.30 -3.38
CA THR A 47 4.86 -11.74 -2.87
C THR A 47 5.49 -10.65 -2.01
N SER A 48 5.50 -9.40 -2.48
CA SER A 48 6.01 -8.25 -1.73
C SER A 48 5.24 -8.08 -0.41
N LEU A 49 3.91 -8.00 -0.50
CA LEU A 49 3.02 -7.84 0.64
C LEU A 49 3.23 -8.95 1.70
N ALA A 50 3.25 -10.21 1.27
CA ALA A 50 3.47 -11.35 2.17
C ALA A 50 4.88 -11.31 2.80
N THR A 51 5.89 -10.89 2.03
CA THR A 51 7.28 -10.81 2.51
C THR A 51 7.42 -9.71 3.55
N VAL A 52 6.93 -8.50 3.26
CA VAL A 52 6.98 -7.37 4.21
C VAL A 52 6.21 -7.70 5.47
N PHE A 53 5.00 -8.26 5.33
CA PHE A 53 4.19 -8.66 6.48
C PHE A 53 4.87 -9.75 7.30
N ALA A 54 5.44 -10.77 6.66
CA ALA A 54 6.16 -11.86 7.33
C ALA A 54 7.42 -11.33 8.04
N ILE A 55 8.25 -10.53 7.39
CA ILE A 55 9.44 -9.93 8.01
C ILE A 55 9.03 -9.13 9.24
N SER A 56 8.03 -8.26 9.12
CA SER A 56 7.52 -7.48 10.24
C SER A 56 7.05 -8.37 11.39
N PHE A 57 6.31 -9.44 11.06
CA PHE A 57 5.81 -10.39 12.06
C PHE A 57 6.92 -11.18 12.74
N PHE A 58 7.91 -11.69 11.98
CA PHE A 58 9.01 -12.48 12.54
C PHE A 58 10.03 -11.63 13.29
N VAL A 59 10.32 -10.44 12.82
CA VAL A 59 11.22 -9.50 13.53
C VAL A 59 10.64 -9.18 14.90
N VAL A 60 9.32 -8.98 14.98
CA VAL A 60 8.65 -8.68 16.25
C VAL A 60 8.59 -9.90 17.18
N ARG A 61 8.27 -11.06 16.63
CA ARG A 61 8.10 -12.29 17.43
C ARG A 61 9.43 -12.96 17.79
N GLY A 62 10.50 -12.70 17.02
CA GLY A 62 11.83 -13.24 17.23
C GLY A 62 12.65 -12.50 18.29
N SER A 63 12.26 -11.31 18.71
CA SER A 63 12.80 -10.65 19.90
C SER A 63 12.21 -11.36 21.13
N ASN A 64 13.03 -12.20 21.76
CA ASN A 64 12.71 -13.15 22.85
C ASN A 64 11.83 -12.56 23.96
N PRO A 65 10.80 -13.30 24.44
CA PRO A 65 9.88 -12.84 25.48
C PRO A 65 10.46 -12.86 26.92
N ILE A 66 11.79 -12.79 27.11
CA ILE A 66 12.39 -12.96 28.43
C ILE A 66 12.43 -11.67 29.25
N HIS A 67 12.17 -10.50 28.68
CA HIS A 67 12.10 -9.24 29.41
C HIS A 67 10.88 -8.43 28.96
N GLU A 68 9.79 -8.50 29.69
CA GLU A 68 8.50 -7.84 29.37
C GLU A 68 8.61 -6.30 29.23
N SER A 69 9.62 -5.67 29.76
CA SER A 69 9.80 -4.21 29.72
C SER A 69 10.71 -3.72 28.58
N ALA A 70 11.68 -4.53 28.11
CA ALA A 70 12.57 -4.14 27.01
C ALA A 70 11.95 -4.39 25.63
N ASP A 71 11.03 -5.36 25.55
CA ASP A 71 10.39 -5.76 24.28
C ASP A 71 9.35 -4.72 23.77
N GLN A 72 8.85 -3.85 24.63
CA GLN A 72 7.91 -2.82 24.17
C GLN A 72 8.60 -1.55 23.66
N ALA A 73 9.78 -1.23 24.17
CA ALA A 73 10.51 0.00 23.81
C ALA A 73 10.82 0.07 22.30
N TRP A 74 11.25 -1.03 21.67
CA TRP A 74 11.55 -0.99 20.24
C TRP A 74 10.28 -0.81 19.37
N LEU A 75 9.11 -1.29 19.81
CA LEU A 75 7.81 -1.07 19.15
C LEU A 75 7.49 0.42 19.13
N HIS A 76 7.69 1.10 20.25
CA HIS A 76 7.49 2.54 20.34
C HIS A 76 8.48 3.31 19.45
N TRP A 77 9.74 2.87 19.36
CA TRP A 77 10.70 3.41 18.41
C TRP A 77 10.32 3.15 16.96
N ALA A 78 9.77 1.98 16.65
CA ALA A 78 9.26 1.68 15.30
C ALA A 78 8.05 2.56 14.93
N GLU A 79 7.14 2.82 15.87
CA GLU A 79 6.01 3.73 15.69
C GLU A 79 6.48 5.16 15.43
N ILE A 80 7.45 5.66 16.19
CA ILE A 80 8.07 6.97 15.97
C ILE A 80 8.78 7.03 14.62
N GLY A 81 9.53 5.99 14.26
CA GLY A 81 10.20 5.88 12.97
C GLY A 81 9.20 5.89 11.80
N LEU A 82 8.09 5.16 11.93
CA LEU A 82 7.03 5.14 10.92
C LEU A 82 6.31 6.49 10.82
N SER A 83 6.04 7.15 11.96
CA SER A 83 5.52 8.51 11.97
C SER A 83 6.45 9.48 11.24
N ALA A 84 7.76 9.40 11.50
CA ALA A 84 8.77 10.22 10.84
C ALA A 84 8.83 9.98 9.32
N LEU A 85 8.52 8.77 8.85
CA LEU A 85 8.40 8.45 7.42
C LEU A 85 7.09 8.96 6.81
N LEU A 86 5.98 8.93 7.55
CA LEU A 86 4.68 9.36 7.05
C LEU A 86 4.54 10.89 6.97
N ILE A 87 5.23 11.65 7.82
CA ILE A 87 5.22 13.13 7.81
C ILE A 87 5.66 13.69 6.44
N PRO A 88 6.85 13.33 5.90
CA PRO A 88 7.25 13.82 4.59
C PRO A 88 6.32 13.36 3.47
N VAL A 89 5.72 12.17 3.57
CA VAL A 89 4.69 11.71 2.62
C VAL A 89 3.46 12.63 2.67
N ALA A 90 2.96 12.93 3.87
CA ALA A 90 1.82 13.84 4.05
C ALA A 90 2.12 15.23 3.47
N ILE A 91 3.31 15.78 3.75
CA ILE A 91 3.74 17.09 3.23
C ILE A 91 3.87 17.06 1.71
N HIS A 92 4.45 15.99 1.15
CA HIS A 92 4.63 15.83 -0.28
C HIS A 92 3.27 15.79 -0.99
N GLU A 93 2.34 14.95 -0.54
CA GLU A 93 1.01 14.85 -1.12
C GLU A 93 0.20 16.15 -0.95
N TRP A 94 0.35 16.84 0.18
CA TRP A 94 -0.28 18.13 0.38
C TRP A 94 0.22 19.20 -0.60
N ARG A 95 1.52 19.21 -0.89
CA ARG A 95 2.12 20.13 -1.88
C ARG A 95 1.72 19.77 -3.30
N ARG A 96 1.57 18.49 -3.62
CA ARG A 96 1.12 18.01 -4.95
C ARG A 96 -0.27 18.50 -5.32
N ARG A 97 -1.16 18.76 -4.35
CA ARG A 97 -2.52 19.26 -4.62
C ARG A 97 -2.55 20.62 -5.34
N SER A 98 -1.50 21.43 -5.16
CA SER A 98 -1.43 22.83 -5.67
C SER A 98 -0.56 22.96 -6.91
N ALA A 99 0.09 21.89 -7.36
CA ALA A 99 0.91 21.92 -8.55
C ALA A 99 0.02 21.72 -9.79
N ASP A 100 -0.23 22.80 -10.55
CA ASP A 100 -0.65 22.68 -11.93
C ASP A 100 0.41 21.86 -12.67
N ARG A 101 0.08 20.61 -12.99
CA ARG A 101 0.97 19.78 -13.81
C ARG A 101 0.78 20.22 -15.25
N PRO A 102 1.86 20.64 -15.94
CA PRO A 102 1.84 20.64 -17.40
C PRO A 102 1.56 19.20 -17.85
N ASP A 103 0.74 19.03 -18.88
CA ASP A 103 0.51 17.76 -19.58
C ASP A 103 1.83 17.23 -20.15
N GLU A 104 2.74 16.75 -19.30
CA GLU A 104 3.87 15.99 -19.78
C GLU A 104 3.36 14.61 -20.18
N PRO A 105 3.42 14.26 -21.48
CA PRO A 105 3.12 12.92 -21.91
C PRO A 105 4.06 11.98 -21.15
N ALA A 106 3.45 11.10 -20.36
CA ALA A 106 4.16 10.15 -19.52
C ALA A 106 5.35 9.57 -20.28
N LYS A 107 6.56 9.58 -19.67
CA LYS A 107 7.82 9.00 -20.21
C LYS A 107 7.71 7.46 -20.41
N THR A 108 6.53 6.98 -20.70
CA THR A 108 6.10 5.59 -20.76
C THR A 108 6.51 4.86 -22.03
N SER A 109 6.97 5.56 -23.08
CA SER A 109 7.17 4.89 -24.38
C SER A 109 8.37 3.95 -24.47
N ARG A 110 9.43 4.15 -23.66
CA ARG A 110 10.60 3.26 -23.66
C ARG A 110 10.43 2.02 -22.77
N TRP A 111 9.67 2.13 -21.71
CA TRP A 111 9.31 1.01 -20.83
C TRP A 111 8.38 0.01 -21.54
N ALA A 112 7.46 0.54 -22.34
CA ALA A 112 6.44 -0.24 -23.02
C ALA A 112 7.01 -1.33 -23.93
N SER A 113 8.17 -1.15 -24.55
CA SER A 113 8.74 -2.11 -25.50
C SER A 113 9.23 -3.43 -24.86
N HIS A 114 9.45 -3.45 -23.52
CA HIS A 114 10.03 -4.59 -22.80
C HIS A 114 9.08 -5.23 -21.78
N LEU A 115 7.79 -4.87 -21.83
CA LEU A 115 6.79 -5.38 -20.88
C LEU A 115 6.47 -6.85 -21.14
N GLY A 116 6.99 -7.70 -20.27
CA GLY A 116 6.71 -9.13 -20.25
C GLY A 116 6.30 -9.58 -18.84
N PRO A 117 5.94 -10.86 -18.65
CA PRO A 117 5.52 -11.35 -17.34
C PRO A 117 6.57 -11.17 -16.22
N ARG A 118 7.87 -11.20 -16.58
CA ARG A 118 8.94 -10.97 -15.60
C ARG A 118 9.00 -9.53 -15.14
N THR A 119 8.91 -8.59 -16.07
CA THR A 119 8.86 -7.15 -15.74
C THR A 119 7.57 -6.79 -15.03
N ALA A 120 6.44 -7.43 -15.37
CA ALA A 120 5.19 -7.27 -14.67
C ALA A 120 5.27 -7.75 -13.21
N PHE A 121 5.91 -8.89 -12.95
CA PHE A 121 6.13 -9.40 -11.60
C PHE A 121 7.00 -8.44 -10.78
N LEU A 122 8.12 -7.97 -11.33
CA LEU A 122 8.97 -6.99 -10.66
C LEU A 122 8.22 -5.68 -10.41
N ALA A 123 7.47 -5.19 -11.40
CA ALA A 123 6.64 -4.00 -11.22
C ALA A 123 5.66 -4.18 -10.05
N GLY A 124 4.99 -5.34 -9.93
CA GLY A 124 4.13 -5.65 -8.79
C GLY A 124 4.85 -5.60 -7.44
N ILE A 125 6.12 -6.02 -7.37
CA ILE A 125 6.91 -5.92 -6.14
C ILE A 125 7.20 -4.46 -5.79
N PHE A 126 7.58 -3.63 -6.76
CA PHE A 126 8.00 -2.25 -6.53
C PHE A 126 6.83 -1.27 -6.39
N GLU A 127 5.69 -1.56 -6.99
CA GLU A 127 4.48 -0.73 -6.88
C GLU A 127 3.70 -0.97 -5.58
N GLU A 128 4.03 -2.01 -4.82
CA GLU A 128 3.42 -2.26 -3.52
C GLU A 128 3.90 -1.22 -2.50
N PRO A 129 3.01 -0.52 -1.78
CA PRO A 129 3.38 0.49 -0.80
C PRO A 129 3.88 -0.14 0.50
N TRP A 130 5.15 -0.47 0.57
CA TRP A 130 5.80 -1.17 1.70
C TRP A 130 5.58 -0.47 3.04
N THR A 131 5.53 0.86 3.05
CA THR A 131 5.27 1.64 4.27
C THR A 131 3.89 1.38 4.84
N VAL A 132 2.87 1.25 3.97
CA VAL A 132 1.49 0.94 4.38
C VAL A 132 1.41 -0.48 4.90
N THR A 133 2.05 -1.44 4.23
CA THR A 133 2.10 -2.83 4.66
C THR A 133 2.83 -2.99 6.00
N ALA A 134 3.93 -2.27 6.21
CA ALA A 134 4.63 -2.22 7.49
C ALA A 134 3.75 -1.62 8.60
N ALA A 135 3.00 -0.55 8.30
CA ALA A 135 2.03 0.05 9.23
C ALA A 135 0.93 -0.94 9.63
N VAL A 136 0.38 -1.67 8.66
CA VAL A 136 -0.63 -2.70 8.93
C VAL A 136 -0.05 -3.81 9.79
N ALA A 137 1.17 -4.28 9.50
CA ALA A 137 1.84 -5.30 10.31
C ALA A 137 2.02 -4.83 11.76
N LEU A 138 2.44 -3.59 12.00
CA LEU A 138 2.58 -3.00 13.33
C LEU A 138 1.24 -2.93 14.08
N ILE A 139 0.18 -2.45 13.42
CA ILE A 139 -1.17 -2.39 14.01
C ILE A 139 -1.66 -3.78 14.41
N VAL A 140 -1.44 -4.78 13.56
CA VAL A 140 -1.81 -6.18 13.85
C VAL A 140 -1.04 -6.70 15.05
N LEU A 141 0.27 -6.48 15.08
CA LEU A 141 1.12 -6.95 16.18
C LEU A 141 0.76 -6.34 17.53
N ARG A 142 0.48 -5.03 17.53
CA ARG A 142 0.05 -4.32 18.74
C ARG A 142 -1.25 -4.84 19.33
N ALA A 143 -2.18 -5.28 18.49
CA ALA A 143 -3.44 -5.85 18.92
C ALA A 143 -3.29 -7.23 19.58
N LYS A 144 -2.09 -7.85 19.56
CA LYS A 144 -1.79 -9.20 20.09
C LYS A 144 -2.83 -10.25 19.66
N PRO A 145 -3.18 -10.33 18.37
CA PRO A 145 -4.24 -11.21 17.89
C PRO A 145 -3.81 -12.68 17.95
N THR A 146 -4.78 -13.57 17.93
CA THR A 146 -4.57 -15.00 17.69
C THR A 146 -4.04 -15.23 16.28
N ALA A 147 -3.48 -16.43 16.01
CA ALA A 147 -2.99 -16.77 14.66
C ALA A 147 -4.09 -16.65 13.58
N LEU A 148 -5.32 -17.04 13.92
CA LEU A 148 -6.48 -16.93 13.01
C LEU A 148 -6.82 -15.46 12.73
N GLU A 149 -6.84 -14.62 13.75
CA GLU A 149 -7.11 -13.18 13.59
C GLU A 149 -6.01 -12.48 12.78
N THR A 150 -4.75 -12.87 12.97
CA THR A 150 -3.62 -12.39 12.16
C THR A 150 -3.82 -12.76 10.68
N LEU A 151 -4.19 -14.00 10.42
CA LEU A 151 -4.47 -14.47 9.05
C LEU A 151 -5.66 -13.71 8.43
N LEU A 152 -6.74 -13.53 9.18
CA LEU A 152 -7.90 -12.76 8.72
C LEU A 152 -7.53 -11.31 8.43
N ALA A 153 -6.75 -10.66 9.30
CA ALA A 153 -6.25 -9.31 9.10
C ALA A 153 -5.42 -9.22 7.81
N PHE A 154 -4.51 -10.16 7.59
CA PHE A 154 -3.71 -10.24 6.37
C PHE A 154 -4.59 -10.42 5.12
N VAL A 155 -5.56 -11.34 5.15
CA VAL A 155 -6.48 -11.57 4.01
C VAL A 155 -7.32 -10.33 3.70
N VAL A 156 -7.87 -9.67 4.73
CA VAL A 156 -8.64 -8.42 4.55
C VAL A 156 -7.77 -7.35 3.92
N PHE A 157 -6.54 -7.17 4.40
CA PHE A 157 -5.60 -6.21 3.82
C PHE A 157 -5.25 -6.57 2.38
N ALA A 158 -4.91 -7.82 2.10
CA ALA A 158 -4.55 -8.30 0.77
C ALA A 158 -5.68 -8.08 -0.25
N VAL A 159 -6.92 -8.40 0.12
CA VAL A 159 -8.10 -8.17 -0.72
C VAL A 159 -8.35 -6.67 -0.91
N ALA A 160 -8.30 -5.90 0.16
CA ALA A 160 -8.50 -4.45 0.08
C ALA A 160 -7.42 -3.78 -0.78
N SER A 161 -6.15 -4.11 -0.60
CA SER A 161 -5.02 -3.51 -1.33
C SER A 161 -4.95 -3.90 -2.81
N THR A 162 -5.55 -5.00 -3.21
CA THR A 162 -5.58 -5.45 -4.61
C THR A 162 -6.90 -5.15 -5.33
N ALA A 163 -7.86 -4.55 -4.64
CA ALA A 163 -9.21 -4.35 -5.19
C ALA A 163 -9.23 -3.51 -6.47
N SER A 164 -8.46 -2.42 -6.54
CA SER A 164 -8.38 -1.56 -7.73
C SER A 164 -7.82 -2.30 -8.95
N VAL A 165 -6.76 -3.06 -8.74
CA VAL A 165 -6.13 -3.89 -9.78
C VAL A 165 -7.10 -4.96 -10.27
N ALA A 166 -7.81 -5.63 -9.36
CA ALA A 166 -8.80 -6.65 -9.69
C ALA A 166 -9.99 -6.06 -10.47
N ILE A 167 -10.53 -4.92 -10.02
CA ILE A 167 -11.63 -4.22 -10.70
C ILE A 167 -11.19 -3.79 -12.10
N THR A 168 -10.00 -3.22 -12.23
CA THR A 168 -9.41 -2.82 -13.50
C THR A 168 -9.25 -3.99 -14.46
N PHE A 169 -8.75 -5.13 -13.97
CA PHE A 169 -8.61 -6.33 -14.78
C PHE A 169 -9.96 -6.89 -15.25
N ILE A 170 -10.96 -6.93 -14.37
CA ILE A 170 -12.31 -7.39 -14.71
C ILE A 170 -12.96 -6.46 -15.75
N ALA A 171 -12.83 -5.15 -15.58
CA ALA A 171 -13.34 -4.17 -16.53
C ALA A 171 -12.67 -4.31 -17.89
N PHE A 172 -11.35 -4.45 -17.95
CA PHE A 172 -10.60 -4.69 -19.17
C PHE A 172 -11.03 -5.97 -19.88
N LYS A 173 -11.20 -7.07 -19.14
CA LYS A 173 -11.63 -8.36 -19.72
C LYS A 173 -13.04 -8.33 -20.31
N ARG A 174 -13.93 -7.52 -19.71
CA ARG A 174 -15.32 -7.38 -20.17
C ARG A 174 -15.47 -6.47 -21.39
N ASN A 175 -14.77 -5.37 -21.41
CA ASN A 175 -14.82 -4.40 -22.51
C ASN A 175 -13.55 -3.56 -22.53
N PRO A 176 -12.55 -3.93 -23.37
CA PRO A 176 -11.25 -3.23 -23.41
C PRO A 176 -11.37 -1.74 -23.73
N GLU A 177 -12.23 -1.36 -24.69
CA GLU A 177 -12.38 0.05 -25.11
C GLU A 177 -12.99 0.92 -24.01
N ARG A 178 -14.02 0.40 -23.33
CA ARG A 178 -14.60 1.09 -22.16
C ARG A 178 -13.67 1.11 -20.95
N ALA A 179 -12.83 0.09 -20.81
CA ALA A 179 -11.86 0.03 -19.73
C ALA A 179 -10.84 1.18 -19.81
N GLU A 180 -10.32 1.48 -21.00
CA GLU A 180 -9.38 2.60 -21.18
C GLU A 180 -10.01 3.96 -20.84
N GLU A 181 -11.27 4.18 -21.20
CA GLU A 181 -11.97 5.40 -20.85
C GLU A 181 -12.29 5.49 -19.36
N LEU A 182 -12.74 4.38 -18.76
CA LEU A 182 -13.00 4.31 -17.32
C LEU A 182 -11.72 4.58 -16.52
N LEU A 183 -10.61 4.01 -16.97
CA LEU A 183 -9.30 4.20 -16.35
C LEU A 183 -8.84 5.66 -16.41
N ARG A 184 -8.97 6.31 -17.56
CA ARG A 184 -8.67 7.75 -17.68
C ARG A 184 -9.53 8.60 -16.74
N ARG A 185 -10.80 8.27 -16.57
CA ARG A 185 -11.69 8.97 -15.62
C ARG A 185 -11.30 8.72 -14.16
N VAL A 186 -10.98 7.48 -13.81
CA VAL A 186 -10.52 7.12 -12.48
C VAL A 186 -9.18 7.78 -12.19
N GLU A 187 -8.22 7.71 -13.12
CA GLU A 187 -6.91 8.37 -13.02
C GLU A 187 -7.07 9.87 -12.80
N SER A 188 -7.85 10.56 -13.64
CA SER A 188 -8.09 12.00 -13.48
C SER A 188 -8.80 12.36 -12.17
N SER A 189 -9.71 11.50 -11.69
CA SER A 189 -10.37 11.68 -10.41
C SER A 189 -9.42 11.50 -9.23
N ILE A 190 -8.56 10.47 -9.27
CA ILE A 190 -7.54 10.23 -8.25
C ILE A 190 -6.48 11.33 -8.28
N GLU A 191 -6.03 11.77 -9.46
CA GLU A 191 -5.09 12.88 -9.58
C GLU A 191 -5.63 14.18 -8.98
N LYS A 192 -6.92 14.44 -9.16
CA LYS A 192 -7.56 15.66 -8.66
C LYS A 192 -7.88 15.61 -7.17
N HIS A 193 -8.38 14.49 -6.66
CA HIS A 193 -8.91 14.37 -5.30
C HIS A 193 -8.02 13.50 -4.38
N GLY A 194 -7.14 12.68 -4.94
CA GLY A 194 -6.26 11.78 -4.20
C GLY A 194 -5.27 12.52 -3.28
N PRO A 195 -4.46 13.47 -3.79
CA PRO A 195 -3.43 14.10 -2.98
C PRO A 195 -3.91 14.68 -1.65
N PRO A 196 -5.01 15.45 -1.58
CA PRO A 196 -5.48 15.97 -0.28
C PRO A 196 -6.00 14.87 0.64
N VAL A 197 -6.65 13.84 0.10
CA VAL A 197 -7.13 12.70 0.91
C VAL A 197 -5.96 11.92 1.48
N PHE A 198 -4.92 11.66 0.66
CA PHE A 198 -3.70 10.98 1.12
C PHE A 198 -2.93 11.77 2.14
N ALA A 199 -2.79 13.08 1.92
CA ALA A 199 -2.11 13.95 2.86
C ALA A 199 -2.80 13.91 4.24
N VAL A 200 -4.13 13.98 4.28
CA VAL A 200 -4.90 13.90 5.52
C VAL A 200 -4.75 12.55 6.19
N LEU A 201 -4.91 11.44 5.45
CA LEU A 201 -4.75 10.11 6.01
C LEU A 201 -3.33 9.87 6.54
N ALA A 202 -2.30 10.23 5.76
CA ALA A 202 -0.92 10.11 6.18
C ALA A 202 -0.64 10.95 7.45
N ALA A 203 -1.19 12.16 7.54
CA ALA A 203 -1.06 13.01 8.73
C ALA A 203 -1.76 12.40 9.95
N VAL A 204 -2.97 11.86 9.79
CA VAL A 204 -3.71 11.21 10.89
C VAL A 204 -2.94 10.00 11.41
N PHE A 205 -2.44 9.14 10.53
CA PHE A 205 -1.63 7.99 10.95
C PHE A 205 -0.28 8.41 11.55
N ALA A 206 0.39 9.43 10.98
CA ALA A 206 1.62 9.95 11.54
C ALA A 206 1.42 10.45 12.98
N VAL A 207 0.38 11.24 13.22
CA VAL A 207 0.04 11.73 14.54
C VAL A 207 -0.32 10.59 15.50
N GLY A 208 -1.11 9.61 15.04
CA GLY A 208 -1.47 8.44 15.82
C GLY A 208 -0.23 7.64 16.27
N PHE A 209 0.65 7.29 15.33
CA PHE A 209 1.88 6.56 15.66
C PHE A 209 2.84 7.38 16.54
N ALA A 210 2.96 8.70 16.30
CA ALA A 210 3.78 9.56 17.16
C ALA A 210 3.24 9.60 18.59
N ALA A 211 1.94 9.80 18.76
CA ALA A 211 1.30 9.86 20.07
C ALA A 211 1.47 8.54 20.82
N ASP A 212 1.21 7.42 20.16
CA ASP A 212 1.30 6.10 20.75
C ASP A 212 2.75 5.73 21.10
N GLY A 213 3.71 6.01 20.20
CA GLY A 213 5.13 5.77 20.44
C GLY A 213 5.68 6.61 21.61
N ILE A 214 5.38 7.92 21.65
CA ILE A 214 5.80 8.81 22.74
C ILE A 214 5.16 8.39 24.07
N TYR A 215 3.85 8.12 24.06
CA TYR A 215 3.14 7.69 25.26
C TYR A 215 3.72 6.41 25.84
N GLY A 216 4.02 5.43 24.98
CA GLY A 216 4.63 4.18 25.40
C GLY A 216 6.04 4.34 25.97
N LEU A 217 6.87 5.23 25.42
CA LEU A 217 8.21 5.51 25.94
C LEU A 217 8.21 6.29 27.27
N VAL A 218 7.15 7.05 27.56
CA VAL A 218 7.06 7.82 28.82
C VAL A 218 6.52 6.98 29.96
N GLN A 219 5.75 5.93 29.66
CA GLN A 219 5.13 5.06 30.69
C GLN A 219 5.90 3.77 30.98
N GLY A 220 6.82 3.36 30.11
CA GLY A 220 7.68 2.18 30.29
C GLY A 220 9.01 2.58 30.89
#